data_d9ad336646beb04125f942ca461a746a
#
_entry.id   d9ad336646beb04125f942ca461a746a
#
_cell.length_a   1.000
_cell.length_b   1.000
_cell.length_c   1.000
_cell.angle_alpha   90.00
_cell.angle_beta   90.00
_cell.angle_gamma   90.00
#
_symmetry.space_group_name_H-M   'P 1'
#
loop_
_entity.id
_entity.type
_entity.pdbx_description
1 polymer ?
#
loop_
_entity_poly.entity_id
_entity_poly.type
_entity_poly.pdbx_seq_one_letter_code
_entity_poly.pdbx_strand_id
1 'polypeptide(L)'
;MSTSTVRSAPASTYRLQVSPDLPLESVAGLVPYLRRLGVDWLYLSPLLEAEPGSDHGYDVVDPTRLDAARGGAEGLDAVARAAHEAGMGVLVDIVPNHVGVATPQANPAWWDVLTHGPEAAHAAWFDVDWAAGGGSLLIPVPGGGPGGGA
;
A
#
# COMPACT_ATOMS: atom_id res chain seq x y z
N MET A 1 5.63 -35.05 11.71
CA MET A 1 5.38 -33.94 10.75
C MET A 1 6.57 -33.01 10.83
N SER A 2 7.38 -32.93 9.76
CA SER A 2 8.55 -32.03 9.73
C SER A 2 8.01 -30.61 9.57
N THR A 3 8.17 -29.76 10.59
CA THR A 3 7.90 -28.34 10.46
C THR A 3 8.93 -27.75 9.50
N SER A 4 8.53 -27.47 8.28
CA SER A 4 9.39 -26.75 7.33
C SER A 4 9.67 -25.36 7.94
N THR A 5 10.92 -25.12 8.33
CA THR A 5 11.31 -23.84 8.91
C THR A 5 11.49 -22.83 7.79
N VAL A 6 10.76 -21.72 7.86
CA VAL A 6 10.96 -20.59 6.94
C VAL A 6 12.38 -20.05 7.07
N ARG A 7 13.07 -19.82 5.96
CA ARG A 7 14.42 -19.25 5.97
C ARG A 7 14.39 -17.82 6.47
N SER A 8 15.41 -17.42 7.21
CA SER A 8 15.53 -16.04 7.73
C SER A 8 15.76 -14.98 6.63
N ALA A 9 16.19 -15.40 5.44
CA ALA A 9 16.35 -14.56 4.27
C ALA A 9 15.91 -15.31 3.02
N PRO A 10 15.31 -14.63 2.03
CA PRO A 10 14.87 -15.24 0.78
C PRO A 10 16.07 -15.70 -0.05
N ALA A 11 15.99 -16.91 -0.61
CA ALA A 11 16.85 -17.34 -1.71
C ALA A 11 16.20 -17.01 -3.06
N SER A 12 14.87 -16.96 -3.10
CA SER A 12 14.08 -16.54 -4.25
C SER A 12 12.80 -15.86 -3.79
N THR A 13 12.34 -14.88 -4.56
CA THR A 13 11.04 -14.24 -4.35
C THR A 13 10.23 -14.30 -5.63
N TYR A 14 8.92 -14.34 -5.49
CA TYR A 14 8.00 -14.14 -6.61
C TYR A 14 7.07 -12.98 -6.29
N ARG A 15 7.17 -11.91 -7.09
CA ARG A 15 6.34 -10.71 -6.89
C ARG A 15 4.95 -10.94 -7.45
N LEU A 16 3.96 -10.62 -6.62
CA LEU A 16 2.53 -10.64 -6.97
C LEU A 16 1.97 -9.22 -6.83
N GLN A 17 1.33 -8.76 -7.89
CA GLN A 17 0.58 -7.50 -7.87
C GLN A 17 -0.80 -7.77 -7.29
N VAL A 18 -0.96 -7.47 -5.98
CA VAL A 18 -2.25 -7.58 -5.30
C VAL A 18 -3.13 -6.41 -5.72
N SER A 19 -4.32 -6.71 -6.18
CA SER A 19 -5.29 -5.74 -6.68
C SER A 19 -6.71 -6.29 -6.46
N PRO A 20 -7.77 -5.51 -6.72
CA PRO A 20 -9.14 -6.07 -6.70
C PRO A 20 -9.35 -7.25 -7.66
N ASP A 21 -8.61 -7.32 -8.78
CA ASP A 21 -8.67 -8.43 -9.73
C ASP A 21 -7.83 -9.65 -9.28
N LEU A 22 -6.85 -9.46 -8.41
CA LEU A 22 -6.05 -10.51 -7.79
C LEU A 22 -5.97 -10.28 -6.28
N PRO A 23 -7.07 -10.45 -5.55
CA PRO A 23 -7.09 -10.22 -4.11
C PRO A 23 -6.29 -11.30 -3.34
N LEU A 24 -6.00 -11.03 -2.07
CA LEU A 24 -5.16 -11.87 -1.22
C LEU A 24 -5.67 -13.31 -1.10
N GLU A 25 -6.98 -13.55 -1.12
CA GLU A 25 -7.55 -14.91 -1.12
C GLU A 25 -7.12 -15.70 -2.35
N SER A 26 -7.09 -15.05 -3.52
CA SER A 26 -6.60 -15.67 -4.76
C SER A 26 -5.10 -15.94 -4.68
N VAL A 27 -4.33 -15.03 -4.08
CA VAL A 27 -2.88 -15.23 -3.82
C VAL A 27 -2.65 -16.43 -2.92
N ALA A 28 -3.43 -16.62 -1.86
CA ALA A 28 -3.34 -17.78 -0.98
C ALA A 28 -3.50 -19.11 -1.77
N GLY A 29 -4.40 -19.11 -2.76
CA GLY A 29 -4.59 -20.25 -3.66
C GLY A 29 -3.40 -20.55 -4.58
N LEU A 30 -2.55 -19.58 -4.86
CA LEU A 30 -1.35 -19.74 -5.70
C LEU A 30 -0.14 -20.33 -4.94
N VAL A 31 -0.14 -20.30 -3.62
CA VAL A 31 1.00 -20.75 -2.79
C VAL A 31 1.49 -22.15 -3.15
N PRO A 32 0.64 -23.19 -3.31
CA PRO A 32 1.10 -24.52 -3.66
C PRO A 32 1.80 -24.59 -5.04
N TYR A 33 1.35 -23.77 -5.98
CA TYR A 33 1.98 -23.69 -7.30
C TYR A 33 3.36 -23.03 -7.20
N LEU A 34 3.47 -21.89 -6.53
CA LEU A 34 4.73 -21.16 -6.37
C LEU A 34 5.75 -21.96 -5.59
N ARG A 35 5.31 -22.72 -4.59
CA ARG A 35 6.19 -23.64 -3.85
C ARG A 35 6.77 -24.74 -4.77
N ARG A 36 5.96 -25.34 -5.65
CA ARG A 36 6.45 -26.31 -6.63
C ARG A 36 7.39 -25.70 -7.67
N LEU A 37 7.21 -24.40 -7.97
CA LEU A 37 8.12 -23.65 -8.85
C LEU A 37 9.50 -23.41 -8.21
N GLY A 38 9.64 -23.64 -6.89
CA GLY A 38 10.90 -23.45 -6.16
C GLY A 38 11.03 -22.09 -5.47
N VAL A 39 9.95 -21.29 -5.45
CA VAL A 39 9.91 -20.01 -4.71
C VAL A 39 9.87 -20.30 -3.22
N ASP A 40 10.66 -19.57 -2.43
CA ASP A 40 10.69 -19.69 -0.97
C ASP A 40 10.08 -18.46 -0.24
N TRP A 41 9.89 -17.33 -0.92
CA TRP A 41 9.20 -16.17 -0.37
C TRP A 41 8.23 -15.55 -1.38
N LEU A 42 7.02 -15.21 -0.91
CA LEU A 42 6.10 -14.33 -1.63
C LEU A 42 6.56 -12.89 -1.47
N TYR A 43 6.52 -12.10 -2.53
CA TYR A 43 6.71 -10.66 -2.48
C TYR A 43 5.42 -9.98 -2.93
N LEU A 44 4.70 -9.38 -2.01
CA LEU A 44 3.40 -8.74 -2.26
C LEU A 44 3.60 -7.25 -2.54
N SER A 45 2.87 -6.71 -3.51
CA SER A 45 2.74 -5.26 -3.70
C SER A 45 2.10 -4.60 -2.47
N PRO A 46 2.07 -3.25 -2.37
CA PRO A 46 1.51 -2.58 -1.20
C PRO A 46 0.07 -3.02 -0.90
N LEU A 47 -0.24 -3.20 0.39
CA LEU A 47 -1.51 -3.74 0.88
C LEU A 47 -2.34 -2.72 1.68
N LEU A 48 -1.78 -1.54 1.96
CA LEU A 48 -2.47 -0.51 2.72
C LEU A 48 -3.52 0.19 1.87
N GLU A 49 -4.50 0.83 2.52
CA GLU A 49 -5.59 1.55 1.87
C GLU A 49 -5.06 2.57 0.87
N ALA A 50 -5.40 2.39 -0.39
CA ALA A 50 -4.92 3.20 -1.51
C ALA A 50 -6.03 4.11 -2.07
N GLU A 51 -5.68 4.98 -3.02
CA GLU A 51 -6.66 5.82 -3.72
C GLU A 51 -7.79 4.97 -4.31
N PRO A 52 -9.03 5.45 -4.29
CA PRO A 52 -10.15 4.76 -4.91
C PRO A 52 -9.86 4.39 -6.38
N GLY A 53 -9.93 3.10 -6.70
CA GLY A 53 -9.65 2.59 -8.05
C GLY A 53 -8.17 2.34 -8.35
N SER A 54 -7.27 2.48 -7.39
CA SER A 54 -5.86 2.14 -7.56
C SER A 54 -5.67 0.66 -7.84
N ASP A 55 -5.00 0.33 -8.95
CA ASP A 55 -4.65 -1.03 -9.35
C ASP A 55 -3.26 -1.47 -8.86
N HIS A 56 -2.44 -0.52 -8.39
CA HIS A 56 -1.05 -0.75 -7.99
C HIS A 56 -0.77 -0.62 -6.48
N GLY A 57 -1.53 0.21 -5.73
CA GLY A 57 -1.41 0.40 -4.27
C GLY A 57 -0.26 1.28 -3.79
N TYR A 58 0.46 1.97 -4.68
CA TYR A 58 1.56 2.88 -4.30
C TYR A 58 1.10 4.28 -3.90
N ASP A 59 -0.18 4.58 -4.04
CA ASP A 59 -0.86 5.83 -3.72
C ASP A 59 -1.67 5.69 -2.42
N VAL A 60 -0.99 5.28 -1.35
CA VAL A 60 -1.60 5.03 -0.04
C VAL A 60 -2.28 6.27 0.51
N VAL A 61 -3.54 6.17 0.90
CA VAL A 61 -4.32 7.25 1.52
C VAL A 61 -4.51 7.07 3.02
N ASP A 62 -4.49 5.84 3.52
CA ASP A 62 -4.54 5.55 4.96
C ASP A 62 -3.56 4.44 5.34
N PRO A 63 -2.42 4.79 5.94
CA PRO A 63 -1.41 3.80 6.33
C PRO A 63 -1.79 2.99 7.58
N THR A 64 -2.92 3.28 8.22
CA THR A 64 -3.38 2.58 9.43
C THR A 64 -4.27 1.39 9.13
N ARG A 65 -4.68 1.19 7.88
CA ARG A 65 -5.61 0.14 7.46
C ARG A 65 -5.09 -0.65 6.26
N LEU A 66 -5.46 -1.93 6.24
CA LEU A 66 -5.32 -2.77 5.04
C LEU A 66 -6.49 -2.47 4.08
N ASP A 67 -6.19 -2.44 2.79
CA ASP A 67 -7.17 -2.19 1.74
C ASP A 67 -8.15 -3.38 1.62
N ALA A 68 -9.42 -3.11 1.92
CA ALA A 68 -10.47 -4.11 1.86
C ALA A 68 -10.69 -4.65 0.44
N ALA A 69 -10.49 -3.82 -0.60
CA ALA A 69 -10.64 -4.24 -1.99
C ALA A 69 -9.55 -5.24 -2.42
N ARG A 70 -8.41 -5.27 -1.70
CA ARG A 70 -7.31 -6.23 -1.88
C ARG A 70 -7.43 -7.47 -1.00
N GLY A 71 -8.52 -7.61 -0.20
CA GLY A 71 -8.77 -8.73 0.69
C GLY A 71 -8.58 -8.44 2.18
N GLY A 72 -8.10 -7.24 2.53
CA GLY A 72 -8.01 -6.77 3.91
C GLY A 72 -7.21 -7.69 4.85
N ALA A 73 -7.53 -7.64 6.14
CA ALA A 73 -6.84 -8.41 7.17
C ALA A 73 -7.08 -9.92 7.03
N GLU A 74 -8.29 -10.33 6.70
CA GLU A 74 -8.65 -11.75 6.55
C GLU A 74 -7.89 -12.41 5.39
N GLY A 75 -7.76 -11.69 4.27
CA GLY A 75 -6.98 -12.14 3.12
C GLY A 75 -5.48 -12.25 3.44
N LEU A 76 -4.93 -11.27 4.17
CA LEU A 76 -3.52 -11.34 4.60
C LEU A 76 -3.27 -12.52 5.54
N ASP A 77 -4.17 -12.79 6.48
CA ASP A 77 -4.10 -13.95 7.36
C ASP A 77 -4.15 -15.27 6.57
N ALA A 78 -4.99 -15.33 5.54
CA ALA A 78 -5.08 -16.52 4.68
C ALA A 78 -3.77 -16.76 3.92
N VAL A 79 -3.18 -15.72 3.33
CA VAL A 79 -1.87 -15.80 2.65
C VAL A 79 -0.77 -16.22 3.63
N ALA A 80 -0.72 -15.59 4.82
CA ALA A 80 0.30 -15.88 5.82
C ALA A 80 0.23 -17.35 6.27
N ARG A 81 -0.96 -17.86 6.55
CA ARG A 81 -1.14 -19.29 6.91
C ARG A 81 -0.70 -20.20 5.79
N ALA A 82 -1.21 -19.99 4.57
CA ALA A 82 -0.86 -20.84 3.42
C ALA A 82 0.65 -20.84 3.16
N ALA A 83 1.30 -19.67 3.21
CA ALA A 83 2.74 -19.56 3.03
C ALA A 83 3.51 -20.30 4.13
N HIS A 84 3.19 -20.10 5.41
CA HIS A 84 3.85 -20.76 6.53
C HIS A 84 3.67 -22.28 6.51
N GLU A 85 2.49 -22.78 6.18
CA GLU A 85 2.24 -24.23 6.01
C GLU A 85 3.07 -24.83 4.89
N ALA A 86 3.32 -24.06 3.83
CA ALA A 86 4.20 -24.44 2.73
C ALA A 86 5.71 -24.23 3.03
N GLY A 87 6.08 -23.71 4.21
CA GLY A 87 7.45 -23.35 4.57
C GLY A 87 7.99 -22.16 3.76
N MET A 88 7.11 -21.23 3.35
CA MET A 88 7.44 -20.01 2.62
C MET A 88 7.33 -18.79 3.51
N GLY A 89 8.14 -17.77 3.24
CA GLY A 89 8.04 -16.45 3.86
C GLY A 89 7.13 -15.51 3.08
N VAL A 90 6.76 -14.40 3.72
CA VAL A 90 6.01 -13.30 3.09
C VAL A 90 6.79 -12.00 3.27
N LEU A 91 7.01 -11.29 2.18
CA LEU A 91 7.58 -9.96 2.10
C LEU A 91 6.52 -9.03 1.54
N VAL A 92 6.29 -7.90 2.18
CA VAL A 92 5.31 -6.90 1.75
C VAL A 92 6.05 -5.62 1.36
N ASP A 93 5.69 -5.07 0.20
CA ASP A 93 6.15 -3.77 -0.24
C ASP A 93 5.50 -2.65 0.58
N ILE A 94 6.25 -1.61 0.88
CA ILE A 94 5.75 -0.45 1.64
C ILE A 94 6.10 0.86 0.92
N VAL A 95 5.29 1.90 1.19
CA VAL A 95 5.45 3.23 0.60
C VAL A 95 5.62 4.26 1.73
N PRO A 96 6.83 4.43 2.28
CA PRO A 96 7.04 5.27 3.48
C PRO A 96 7.28 6.75 3.18
N ASN A 97 7.46 7.15 1.92
CA ASN A 97 7.98 8.46 1.53
C ASN A 97 6.96 9.38 0.85
N HIS A 98 5.75 8.91 0.58
CA HIS A 98 4.67 9.73 0.02
C HIS A 98 3.31 9.09 0.30
N VAL A 99 2.25 9.87 0.09
CA VAL A 99 0.85 9.43 0.21
C VAL A 99 0.04 9.89 -1.00
N GLY A 100 -1.10 9.22 -1.24
CA GLY A 100 -2.09 9.62 -2.23
C GLY A 100 -2.80 10.90 -1.78
N VAL A 101 -2.98 11.84 -2.71
CA VAL A 101 -3.66 13.12 -2.48
C VAL A 101 -4.64 13.50 -3.60
N ALA A 102 -4.84 12.61 -4.56
CA ALA A 102 -5.72 12.84 -5.71
C ALA A 102 -7.19 12.97 -5.28
N THR A 103 -7.59 12.17 -4.28
CA THR A 103 -8.91 12.26 -3.63
C THR A 103 -8.69 12.71 -2.18
N PRO A 104 -8.58 14.02 -1.90
CA PRO A 104 -8.15 14.51 -0.59
C PRO A 104 -8.95 13.96 0.59
N GLN A 105 -10.27 13.79 0.41
CA GLN A 105 -11.15 13.26 1.46
C GLN A 105 -10.91 11.77 1.76
N ALA A 106 -10.29 11.03 0.84
CA ALA A 106 -9.93 9.62 1.06
C ALA A 106 -8.71 9.48 1.99
N ASN A 107 -7.90 10.55 2.13
CA ASN A 107 -6.76 10.61 3.03
C ASN A 107 -7.10 11.45 4.27
N PRO A 108 -7.46 10.84 5.41
CA PRO A 108 -7.92 11.58 6.59
C PRO A 108 -6.88 12.57 7.15
N ALA A 109 -5.59 12.18 7.12
CA ALA A 109 -4.52 13.06 7.62
C ALA A 109 -4.31 14.27 6.70
N TRP A 110 -4.33 14.04 5.38
CA TRP A 110 -4.23 15.13 4.41
C TRP A 110 -5.44 16.04 4.45
N TRP A 111 -6.64 15.49 4.58
CA TRP A 111 -7.88 16.25 4.69
C TRP A 111 -7.92 17.13 5.95
N ASP A 112 -7.38 16.63 7.07
CA ASP A 112 -7.21 17.40 8.30
C ASP A 112 -6.30 18.62 8.07
N VAL A 113 -5.16 18.42 7.41
CA VAL A 113 -4.22 19.52 7.08
C VAL A 113 -4.83 20.54 6.13
N LEU A 114 -5.56 20.10 5.11
CA LEU A 114 -6.26 21.00 4.19
C LEU A 114 -7.35 21.82 4.89
N THR A 115 -7.96 21.26 5.94
CA THR A 115 -9.07 21.89 6.67
C THR A 115 -8.57 22.86 7.74
N HIS A 116 -7.51 22.49 8.47
CA HIS A 116 -7.08 23.22 9.68
C HIS A 116 -5.69 23.89 9.53
N GLY A 117 -5.01 23.66 8.41
CA GLY A 117 -3.69 24.27 8.15
C GLY A 117 -2.62 23.84 9.16
N PRO A 118 -1.78 24.78 9.62
CA PRO A 118 -0.72 24.47 10.57
C PRO A 118 -1.21 24.01 11.95
N GLU A 119 -2.47 24.24 12.29
CA GLU A 119 -3.11 23.82 13.55
C GLU A 119 -3.69 22.40 13.48
N ALA A 120 -3.60 21.72 12.33
CA ALA A 120 -4.07 20.37 12.16
C ALA A 120 -3.34 19.39 13.09
N ALA A 121 -4.05 18.41 13.63
CA ALA A 121 -3.45 17.35 14.44
C ALA A 121 -2.38 16.56 13.67
N HIS A 122 -2.54 16.45 12.36
CA HIS A 122 -1.62 15.74 11.46
C HIS A 122 -0.63 16.67 10.73
N ALA A 123 -0.55 17.97 11.09
CA ALA A 123 0.35 18.92 10.40
C ALA A 123 1.82 18.45 10.35
N ALA A 124 2.28 17.80 11.44
CA ALA A 124 3.66 17.28 11.54
C ALA A 124 3.92 15.99 10.71
N TRP A 125 2.90 15.40 10.09
CA TRP A 125 3.06 14.24 9.21
C TRP A 125 3.54 14.60 7.82
N PHE A 126 3.42 15.89 7.46
CA PHE A 126 3.74 16.41 6.13
C PHE A 126 4.85 17.46 6.26
N ASP A 127 5.81 17.40 5.33
CA ASP A 127 6.90 18.37 5.25
C ASP A 127 6.41 19.64 4.50
N VAL A 128 5.71 20.50 5.23
CA VAL A 128 5.12 21.75 4.70
C VAL A 128 5.91 22.96 5.17
N ASP A 129 6.44 23.73 4.23
CA ASP A 129 7.01 25.06 4.52
C ASP A 129 5.92 26.13 4.55
N TRP A 130 5.31 26.28 5.72
CA TRP A 130 4.26 27.28 5.97
C TRP A 130 4.78 28.72 5.81
N ALA A 131 6.07 28.96 6.09
CA ALA A 131 6.65 30.29 5.98
C ALA A 131 6.80 30.71 4.50
N ALA A 132 7.28 29.83 3.65
CA ALA A 132 7.38 30.05 2.23
C ALA A 132 6.02 30.32 1.57
N GLY A 133 4.97 29.67 2.08
CA GLY A 133 3.59 29.84 1.61
C GLY A 133 2.85 31.05 2.19
N GLY A 134 3.49 31.85 3.07
CA GLY A 134 2.81 32.95 3.77
C GLY A 134 1.63 32.49 4.62
N GLY A 135 1.72 31.29 5.20
CA GLY A 135 0.66 30.61 5.95
C GLY A 135 -0.27 29.75 5.09
N SER A 136 -0.05 29.68 3.78
CA SER A 136 -0.81 28.84 2.85
C SER A 136 0.02 27.63 2.43
N LEU A 137 -0.67 26.55 2.10
CA LEU A 137 -0.06 25.33 1.59
C LEU A 137 0.29 25.52 0.10
N LEU A 138 1.57 25.36 -0.25
CA LEU A 138 2.02 25.35 -1.63
C LEU A 138 2.15 23.90 -2.12
N ILE A 139 1.30 23.51 -3.07
CA ILE A 139 1.33 22.16 -3.65
C ILE A 139 1.97 22.24 -5.03
N PRO A 140 3.09 21.55 -5.27
CA PRO A 140 3.74 21.53 -6.57
C PRO A 140 3.02 20.57 -7.53
N VAL A 141 1.76 20.87 -7.85
CA VAL A 141 1.05 20.15 -8.89
C VAL A 141 1.30 20.83 -10.24
N PRO A 142 1.52 20.08 -11.34
CA PRO A 142 1.53 20.68 -12.67
C PRO A 142 0.19 21.39 -12.87
N GLY A 143 0.24 22.71 -12.97
CA GLY A 143 -0.97 23.52 -13.22
C GLY A 143 -1.53 23.14 -14.57
N GLY A 144 -2.65 22.46 -14.61
CA GLY A 144 -3.52 22.46 -15.76
C GLY A 144 -4.05 23.89 -15.92
N GLY A 145 -3.39 24.68 -16.77
CA GLY A 145 -3.90 26.03 -17.09
C GLY A 145 -5.32 25.91 -17.64
N PRO A 146 -6.22 26.87 -17.36
CA PRO A 146 -7.53 26.91 -18.01
C PRO A 146 -7.30 27.26 -19.48
N GLY A 147 -7.33 26.27 -20.36
CA GLY A 147 -7.20 26.51 -21.79
C GLY A 147 -6.49 25.41 -22.57
N GLY A 148 -7.10 24.27 -22.70
CA GLY A 148 -6.70 23.19 -23.56
C GLY A 148 -7.91 22.36 -24.01
N GLY A 149 -8.99 23.05 -24.38
CA GLY A 149 -10.07 22.48 -25.16
C GLY A 149 -9.81 22.76 -26.64
N ALA A 150 -9.55 21.76 -27.40
CA ALA A 150 -9.79 21.69 -28.84
C ALA A 150 -10.00 20.22 -29.21
#